data_db7c23580ebacbf83bd5d205d1aa366d
#
_entry.id   db7c23580ebacbf83bd5d205d1aa366d
#
_cell.length_a   1.000
_cell.length_b   1.000
_cell.length_c   1.000
_cell.angle_alpha   90.00
_cell.angle_beta   90.00
_cell.angle_gamma   90.00
#
_symmetry.space_group_name_H-M   'P 1'
#
loop_
_entity.id
_entity.type
_entity.pdbx_description
1 polymer ?
#
loop_
_entity_poly.entity_id
_entity_poly.type
_entity_poly.pdbx_seq_one_letter_code
_entity_poly.pdbx_strand_id
1 'polypeptide(L)'
;VNVDNFEKLTDEKMLKRLRSNVRNKAYCADLTEYLTEYNLVEVPSLKPCGVANYYDMSESSPILFKNGEMMTYARYPNDGFLTIKNVIKEGKLDKDYEDDVTDEHHEMAEFGYSYEDSKKWVNSDDVWIFGYFRYRWADWFAPAEVNTAAQTIKMKRAYSQSGYAPTEGKEFYFSNVFEELDAENEFYIDRKTKKLYVISENLEDCGYELAMMNGGIVHMKDCAYITFENIKMSLSRSNIFKAYNCNNISVINCEISKGGTAGIIFDRVKDSEIKNNLVCWLGSRGILVSNAGGNAELDAGNVNVENNKIHDFAKLETTYKPAITLNGYKNRAAHNEMYNTTHNAFIIQGQDNIFEYNDVHDCLLTAEDAGAVYLGRKWSETGNVFRYNYFHDLPKGTGGAWRNNAIYFDDGFLGGEVYGNTFKNLQCGIFSHGGRKAIMNANVFIDCDEPINIVNWAYPYQRTQMAEIIQNNYLTVPHWKYYKPESAEMIDNPDNEFPINNTVTNNILFNSGEVLLSEEAKKTGTVEYNVMAADKSIFEDFDNGNFTIKKNSPILKQLKNFEVVDFTKIGNTGTVGTITK
;
A
#
# COMPACT_ATOMS: atom_id res chain seq x y z
N VAL A 1 -17.73 0.05 -19.13
CA VAL A 1 -19.01 -0.35 -19.76
C VAL A 1 -19.75 -1.33 -18.86
N ASN A 2 -21.06 -1.29 -18.88
CA ASN A 2 -21.88 -2.35 -18.34
C ASN A 2 -21.89 -3.51 -19.34
N VAL A 3 -21.58 -4.72 -18.87
CA VAL A 3 -21.61 -5.93 -19.71
C VAL A 3 -22.91 -6.66 -19.42
N ASP A 4 -23.84 -6.59 -20.34
CA ASP A 4 -25.21 -7.10 -20.22
C ASP A 4 -25.57 -8.19 -21.25
N ASN A 5 -24.65 -8.51 -22.17
CA ASN A 5 -24.85 -9.50 -23.24
C ASN A 5 -24.30 -10.90 -22.88
N PHE A 6 -24.28 -11.27 -21.61
CA PHE A 6 -23.88 -12.61 -21.21
C PHE A 6 -24.89 -13.66 -21.65
N GLU A 7 -24.37 -14.70 -22.30
CA GLU A 7 -25.14 -15.88 -22.67
C GLU A 7 -24.58 -17.13 -21.99
N LYS A 8 -25.43 -18.12 -21.79
CA LYS A 8 -25.00 -19.42 -21.27
C LYS A 8 -23.96 -20.02 -22.18
N LEU A 9 -22.84 -20.48 -21.63
CA LEU A 9 -21.81 -21.16 -22.42
C LEU A 9 -22.33 -22.51 -22.92
N THR A 10 -22.41 -22.67 -24.24
CA THR A 10 -22.90 -23.89 -24.90
C THR A 10 -21.83 -24.60 -25.74
N ASP A 11 -20.69 -23.97 -25.99
CA ASP A 11 -19.58 -24.58 -26.71
C ASP A 11 -19.01 -25.75 -25.93
N GLU A 12 -19.26 -26.97 -26.43
CA GLU A 12 -18.82 -28.20 -25.76
C GLU A 12 -17.29 -28.29 -25.59
N LYS A 13 -16.51 -27.72 -26.51
CA LYS A 13 -15.04 -27.74 -26.41
C LYS A 13 -14.58 -26.86 -25.25
N MET A 14 -15.18 -25.69 -25.09
CA MET A 14 -14.89 -24.80 -23.98
C MET A 14 -15.40 -25.38 -22.67
N LEU A 15 -16.61 -25.92 -22.63
CA LEU A 15 -17.18 -26.57 -21.43
C LEU A 15 -16.30 -27.74 -20.94
N LYS A 16 -15.73 -28.54 -21.84
CA LYS A 16 -14.84 -29.66 -21.47
C LYS A 16 -13.55 -29.20 -20.78
N ARG A 17 -13.09 -27.98 -21.06
CA ARG A 17 -11.91 -27.37 -20.41
C ARG A 17 -12.19 -26.97 -18.95
N LEU A 18 -13.43 -26.61 -18.62
CA LEU A 18 -13.83 -26.24 -17.27
C LEU A 18 -14.00 -27.46 -16.36
N ARG A 19 -13.82 -27.28 -15.07
CA ARG A 19 -14.15 -28.28 -14.05
C ARG A 19 -15.63 -28.64 -14.11
N SER A 20 -15.96 -29.92 -13.88
CA SER A 20 -17.33 -30.43 -14.08
C SER A 20 -18.40 -29.74 -13.22
N ASN A 21 -18.02 -29.29 -12.02
CA ASN A 21 -18.92 -28.66 -11.05
C ASN A 21 -19.36 -27.24 -11.43
N VAL A 22 -18.67 -26.57 -12.38
CA VAL A 22 -19.00 -25.19 -12.79
C VAL A 22 -19.53 -25.06 -14.21
N ARG A 23 -19.54 -26.13 -15.00
CA ARG A 23 -19.97 -26.10 -16.41
C ARG A 23 -21.38 -25.57 -16.61
N ASN A 24 -22.28 -25.90 -15.70
CA ASN A 24 -23.66 -25.46 -15.75
C ASN A 24 -23.87 -24.02 -15.24
N LYS A 25 -22.80 -23.35 -14.78
CA LYS A 25 -22.81 -21.98 -14.24
C LYS A 25 -21.91 -21.06 -15.08
N ALA A 26 -21.35 -21.55 -16.19
CA ALA A 26 -20.47 -20.79 -17.04
C ALA A 26 -21.27 -19.95 -18.05
N TYR A 27 -20.87 -18.70 -18.18
CA TYR A 27 -21.45 -17.72 -19.11
C TYR A 27 -20.32 -17.05 -19.90
N CYS A 28 -20.67 -16.56 -21.09
CA CYS A 28 -19.74 -15.78 -21.87
C CYS A 28 -20.42 -14.56 -22.51
N ALA A 29 -19.67 -13.46 -22.64
CA ALA A 29 -20.09 -12.24 -23.32
C ALA A 29 -19.14 -11.95 -24.49
N ASP A 30 -19.68 -11.46 -25.61
CA ASP A 30 -18.88 -10.95 -26.73
C ASP A 30 -18.54 -9.47 -26.51
N LEU A 31 -17.26 -9.14 -26.52
CA LEU A 31 -16.78 -7.78 -26.26
C LEU A 31 -16.67 -6.91 -27.52
N THR A 32 -17.02 -7.41 -28.71
CA THR A 32 -16.79 -6.71 -29.98
C THR A 32 -17.51 -5.37 -30.05
N GLU A 33 -18.76 -5.29 -29.61
CA GLU A 33 -19.53 -4.05 -29.60
C GLU A 33 -18.93 -3.02 -28.64
N TYR A 34 -18.57 -3.44 -27.43
CA TYR A 34 -17.94 -2.59 -26.41
C TYR A 34 -16.58 -2.04 -26.88
N LEU A 35 -15.77 -2.86 -27.57
CA LEU A 35 -14.51 -2.39 -28.17
C LEU A 35 -14.75 -1.30 -29.21
N THR A 36 -15.77 -1.45 -30.04
CA THR A 36 -16.13 -0.47 -31.07
C THR A 36 -16.56 0.86 -30.45
N GLU A 37 -17.37 0.82 -29.40
CA GLU A 37 -17.82 2.00 -28.67
C GLU A 37 -16.64 2.85 -28.12
N TYR A 38 -15.57 2.18 -27.68
CA TYR A 38 -14.36 2.85 -27.16
C TYR A 38 -13.25 3.06 -28.19
N ASN A 39 -13.55 2.85 -29.48
CA ASN A 39 -12.56 2.92 -30.57
C ASN A 39 -11.33 2.03 -30.36
N LEU A 40 -11.52 0.86 -29.77
CA LEU A 40 -10.49 -0.13 -29.55
C LEU A 40 -10.57 -1.20 -30.64
N VAL A 41 -9.41 -1.57 -31.17
CA VAL A 41 -9.29 -2.63 -32.20
C VAL A 41 -9.26 -4.02 -31.54
N GLU A 42 -8.66 -4.09 -30.36
CA GLU A 42 -8.44 -5.33 -29.60
C GLU A 42 -8.68 -5.13 -28.10
N VAL A 43 -8.90 -6.23 -27.39
CA VAL A 43 -8.95 -6.20 -25.93
C VAL A 43 -7.55 -5.85 -25.42
N PRO A 44 -7.43 -4.85 -24.53
CA PRO A 44 -6.14 -4.47 -23.98
C PRO A 44 -5.40 -5.65 -23.34
N SER A 45 -4.09 -5.68 -23.51
CA SER A 45 -3.24 -6.72 -22.89
C SER A 45 -3.17 -6.56 -21.37
N LEU A 46 -2.88 -7.66 -20.67
CA LEU A 46 -2.49 -7.59 -19.28
C LEU A 46 -1.20 -6.77 -19.16
N LYS A 47 -1.04 -6.12 -18.01
CA LYS A 47 0.11 -5.24 -17.74
C LYS A 47 0.93 -5.79 -16.58
N PRO A 48 2.26 -5.90 -16.76
CA PRO A 48 3.14 -6.25 -15.65
C PRO A 48 3.16 -5.12 -14.62
N CYS A 49 3.20 -5.48 -13.35
CA CYS A 49 3.23 -4.53 -12.24
C CYS A 49 3.91 -5.13 -11.01
N GLY A 50 4.13 -4.29 -10.01
CA GLY A 50 4.75 -4.66 -8.74
C GLY A 50 6.08 -3.92 -8.47
N VAL A 51 6.63 -4.09 -7.28
CA VAL A 51 7.89 -3.41 -6.85
C VAL A 51 9.08 -3.77 -7.75
N ALA A 52 9.10 -4.98 -8.29
CA ALA A 52 10.12 -5.37 -9.25
C ALA A 52 10.03 -4.59 -10.58
N ASN A 53 8.96 -3.87 -10.80
CA ASN A 53 8.76 -2.99 -11.95
C ASN A 53 8.79 -1.55 -11.42
N TYR A 54 9.91 -0.86 -11.50
CA TYR A 54 10.20 0.45 -10.90
C TYR A 54 9.20 1.57 -11.21
N TYR A 55 8.33 1.37 -12.20
CA TYR A 55 7.41 2.39 -12.66
C TYR A 55 5.99 2.10 -12.17
N ASP A 56 5.35 3.12 -11.62
CA ASP A 56 3.90 3.10 -11.39
C ASP A 56 3.19 2.82 -12.71
N MET A 57 2.21 1.93 -12.68
CA MET A 57 1.39 1.68 -13.86
C MET A 57 0.68 2.97 -14.30
N SER A 58 0.84 3.34 -15.55
CA SER A 58 0.03 4.41 -16.16
C SER A 58 -1.39 3.94 -16.48
N GLU A 59 -1.53 2.65 -16.76
CA GLU A 59 -2.79 1.94 -16.99
C GLU A 59 -2.69 0.49 -16.53
N SER A 60 -3.79 -0.07 -16.06
CA SER A 60 -3.86 -1.48 -15.66
C SER A 60 -4.26 -2.41 -16.81
N SER A 61 -4.20 -3.70 -16.52
CA SER A 61 -4.96 -4.74 -17.22
C SER A 61 -6.45 -4.40 -17.27
N PRO A 62 -7.27 -4.97 -18.17
CA PRO A 62 -8.73 -4.90 -18.07
C PRO A 62 -9.22 -5.38 -16.70
N ILE A 63 -10.18 -4.71 -16.11
CA ILE A 63 -10.70 -5.04 -14.78
C ILE A 63 -12.21 -5.22 -14.87
N LEU A 64 -12.71 -6.35 -14.38
CA LEU A 64 -14.12 -6.62 -14.26
C LEU A 64 -14.58 -6.40 -12.81
N PHE A 65 -15.74 -5.78 -12.66
CA PHE A 65 -16.42 -5.59 -11.37
C PHE A 65 -17.77 -6.32 -11.40
N LYS A 66 -18.09 -7.01 -10.32
CA LYS A 66 -19.39 -7.65 -10.08
C LYS A 66 -20.06 -6.96 -8.90
N ASN A 67 -21.23 -6.37 -9.12
CA ASN A 67 -21.97 -5.63 -8.10
C ASN A 67 -21.16 -4.52 -7.39
N GLY A 68 -20.21 -3.93 -8.11
CA GLY A 68 -19.35 -2.88 -7.60
C GLY A 68 -18.01 -3.34 -7.03
N GLU A 69 -17.81 -4.63 -6.80
CA GLU A 69 -16.57 -5.20 -6.26
C GLU A 69 -15.65 -5.72 -7.38
N MET A 70 -14.35 -5.54 -7.21
CA MET A 70 -13.35 -5.97 -8.19
C MET A 70 -13.25 -7.50 -8.21
N MET A 71 -13.38 -8.08 -9.39
CA MET A 71 -13.17 -9.51 -9.63
C MET A 71 -11.70 -9.84 -9.88
N THR A 72 -11.33 -11.08 -9.68
CA THR A 72 -9.98 -11.61 -9.89
C THR A 72 -9.91 -12.34 -11.22
N TYR A 73 -8.81 -12.24 -11.95
CA TYR A 73 -8.53 -13.15 -13.08
C TYR A 73 -8.54 -14.59 -12.60
N ALA A 74 -9.12 -15.51 -13.39
CA ALA A 74 -9.11 -16.95 -13.11
C ALA A 74 -7.70 -17.40 -12.71
N ARG A 75 -7.55 -17.91 -11.49
CA ARG A 75 -6.25 -18.15 -10.85
C ARG A 75 -6.17 -19.53 -10.19
N TYR A 76 -4.96 -19.99 -9.99
CA TYR A 76 -4.69 -21.16 -9.16
C TYR A 76 -3.47 -20.93 -8.24
N PRO A 77 -3.60 -21.24 -6.93
CA PRO A 77 -4.85 -21.61 -6.22
C PRO A 77 -5.80 -20.41 -6.09
N ASN A 78 -7.10 -20.67 -5.85
CA ASN A 78 -8.12 -19.61 -5.68
C ASN A 78 -7.86 -18.76 -4.43
N ASP A 79 -7.22 -19.35 -3.42
CA ASP A 79 -6.79 -18.68 -2.21
C ASP A 79 -5.37 -19.10 -1.86
N GLY A 80 -4.59 -18.18 -1.24
CA GLY A 80 -3.20 -18.40 -0.89
C GLY A 80 -2.28 -18.54 -2.11
N PHE A 81 -1.23 -19.34 -1.98
CA PHE A 81 -0.12 -19.43 -2.92
C PHE A 81 0.37 -20.86 -3.11
N LEU A 82 0.95 -21.15 -4.28
CA LEU A 82 1.90 -22.22 -4.48
C LEU A 82 3.28 -21.79 -4.00
N THR A 83 4.19 -22.74 -3.85
CA THR A 83 5.60 -22.46 -3.55
C THR A 83 6.51 -22.86 -4.72
N ILE A 84 7.56 -22.09 -4.92
CA ILE A 84 8.65 -22.41 -5.84
C ILE A 84 9.32 -23.71 -5.35
N LYS A 85 9.27 -24.74 -6.18
CA LYS A 85 9.80 -26.07 -5.82
C LYS A 85 11.32 -26.12 -5.85
N ASN A 86 11.91 -25.51 -6.89
CA ASN A 86 13.35 -25.39 -7.08
C ASN A 86 13.63 -24.30 -8.11
N VAL A 87 14.76 -23.65 -8.00
CA VAL A 87 15.24 -22.67 -8.99
C VAL A 87 16.11 -23.37 -10.00
N ILE A 88 15.77 -23.26 -11.29
CA ILE A 88 16.53 -23.83 -12.41
C ILE A 88 17.53 -22.81 -12.93
N LYS A 89 17.08 -21.55 -13.09
CA LYS A 89 17.90 -20.38 -13.39
C LYS A 89 17.45 -19.21 -12.53
N GLU A 90 18.38 -18.54 -11.89
CA GLU A 90 18.05 -17.33 -11.11
C GLU A 90 17.61 -16.16 -12.00
N GLY A 91 18.07 -16.16 -13.26
CA GLY A 91 18.00 -15.01 -14.13
C GLY A 91 19.12 -14.00 -13.80
N LYS A 92 19.34 -13.08 -14.71
CA LYS A 92 20.34 -12.02 -14.53
C LYS A 92 19.90 -10.75 -15.24
N LEU A 93 19.84 -9.67 -14.49
CA LEU A 93 19.67 -8.34 -15.04
C LEU A 93 21.03 -7.86 -15.59
N ASP A 94 21.06 -7.42 -16.85
CA ASP A 94 22.18 -6.67 -17.38
C ASP A 94 22.00 -5.19 -17.02
N LYS A 95 22.93 -4.66 -16.24
CA LYS A 95 22.85 -3.29 -15.71
C LYS A 95 22.98 -2.20 -16.79
N ASP A 96 23.58 -2.54 -17.92
CA ASP A 96 23.72 -1.61 -19.05
C ASP A 96 22.39 -1.39 -19.79
N TYR A 97 21.38 -2.23 -19.49
CA TYR A 97 20.05 -2.22 -20.08
C TYR A 97 18.94 -2.24 -19.02
N GLU A 98 19.14 -1.62 -17.86
CA GLU A 98 18.18 -1.65 -16.73
C GLU A 98 16.76 -1.20 -17.10
N ASP A 99 16.63 -0.31 -18.09
CA ASP A 99 15.35 0.19 -18.59
C ASP A 99 14.65 -0.77 -19.57
N ASP A 100 15.39 -1.73 -20.14
CA ASP A 100 14.85 -2.76 -21.03
C ASP A 100 14.71 -4.09 -20.29
N VAL A 101 13.52 -4.43 -19.86
CA VAL A 101 13.23 -5.65 -19.09
C VAL A 101 12.81 -6.84 -19.96
N THR A 102 13.07 -6.77 -21.28
CA THR A 102 12.83 -7.84 -22.24
C THR A 102 13.95 -8.89 -22.22
N ASP A 103 13.77 -10.01 -22.93
CA ASP A 103 14.74 -11.09 -22.93
C ASP A 103 15.91 -10.90 -23.93
N GLU A 104 15.95 -9.78 -24.63
CA GLU A 104 17.00 -9.49 -25.61
C GLU A 104 18.37 -9.25 -24.94
N HIS A 105 18.37 -8.67 -23.77
CA HIS A 105 19.60 -8.31 -23.02
C HIS A 105 19.73 -9.00 -21.66
N HIS A 106 18.71 -9.72 -21.20
CA HIS A 106 18.65 -10.31 -19.87
C HIS A 106 18.47 -11.82 -19.90
N GLU A 107 18.99 -12.51 -18.88
CA GLU A 107 18.65 -13.90 -18.63
C GLU A 107 17.36 -13.99 -17.82
N MET A 108 16.33 -14.64 -18.38
CA MET A 108 15.06 -14.85 -17.69
C MET A 108 15.18 -15.91 -16.61
N ALA A 109 14.54 -15.66 -15.46
CA ALA A 109 14.45 -16.65 -14.40
C ALA A 109 13.59 -17.84 -14.81
N GLU A 110 14.00 -19.04 -14.35
CA GLU A 110 13.26 -20.30 -14.57
C GLU A 110 13.20 -21.09 -13.26
N PHE A 111 12.02 -21.61 -12.92
CA PHE A 111 11.82 -22.38 -11.70
C PHE A 111 10.74 -23.46 -11.86
N GLY A 112 10.82 -24.48 -11.01
CA GLY A 112 9.87 -25.58 -10.95
C GLY A 112 8.72 -25.32 -9.99
N TYR A 113 7.57 -25.96 -10.26
CA TYR A 113 6.39 -25.97 -9.41
C TYR A 113 5.81 -27.37 -9.24
N SER A 114 4.79 -27.52 -8.39
CA SER A 114 4.07 -28.78 -8.20
C SER A 114 2.57 -28.54 -8.29
N TYR A 115 1.99 -28.85 -9.45
CA TYR A 115 0.56 -28.84 -9.68
C TYR A 115 0.20 -29.74 -10.88
N GLU A 116 -0.21 -30.97 -10.59
CA GLU A 116 -0.45 -31.99 -11.63
C GLU A 116 -1.61 -31.64 -12.58
N ASP A 117 -2.64 -30.95 -12.08
CA ASP A 117 -3.79 -30.57 -12.92
C ASP A 117 -3.44 -29.54 -14.00
N SER A 118 -2.32 -28.83 -13.88
CA SER A 118 -1.83 -27.94 -14.96
C SER A 118 -1.59 -28.66 -16.29
N LYS A 119 -1.35 -29.98 -16.26
CA LYS A 119 -1.22 -30.81 -17.47
C LYS A 119 -2.51 -30.89 -18.30
N LYS A 120 -3.64 -30.46 -17.74
CA LYS A 120 -4.94 -30.39 -18.42
C LYS A 120 -5.15 -29.08 -19.18
N TRP A 121 -4.31 -28.07 -18.95
CA TRP A 121 -4.41 -26.78 -19.64
C TRP A 121 -4.18 -26.94 -21.13
N VAL A 122 -5.14 -26.50 -21.93
CA VAL A 122 -5.11 -26.64 -23.39
C VAL A 122 -4.32 -25.52 -24.05
N ASN A 123 -4.33 -24.33 -23.43
CA ASN A 123 -3.61 -23.16 -23.94
C ASN A 123 -2.95 -22.42 -22.77
N SER A 124 -1.64 -22.33 -22.82
CA SER A 124 -0.81 -21.61 -21.82
C SER A 124 -0.10 -20.38 -22.39
N ASP A 125 -0.51 -19.88 -23.57
CA ASP A 125 0.20 -18.80 -24.26
C ASP A 125 0.10 -17.46 -23.52
N ASP A 126 -0.98 -17.23 -22.76
CA ASP A 126 -1.29 -15.98 -22.05
C ASP A 126 -1.41 -16.19 -20.54
N VAL A 127 -0.61 -17.10 -20.00
CA VAL A 127 -0.53 -17.33 -18.55
C VAL A 127 0.34 -16.26 -17.92
N TRP A 128 -0.13 -15.74 -16.81
CA TRP A 128 0.57 -14.79 -15.96
C TRP A 128 0.82 -15.39 -14.58
N ILE A 129 1.80 -14.86 -13.89
CA ILE A 129 2.10 -15.25 -12.52
C ILE A 129 2.19 -14.00 -11.66
N PHE A 130 1.64 -14.10 -10.47
CA PHE A 130 1.87 -13.14 -9.39
C PHE A 130 2.64 -13.83 -8.28
N GLY A 131 3.58 -13.15 -7.66
CA GLY A 131 4.28 -13.74 -6.52
C GLY A 131 5.10 -12.77 -5.70
N TYR A 132 5.38 -13.25 -4.49
CA TYR A 132 6.42 -12.74 -3.60
C TYR A 132 7.64 -13.64 -3.76
N PHE A 133 8.36 -13.47 -4.87
CA PHE A 133 9.39 -14.41 -5.29
C PHE A 133 10.61 -14.47 -4.38
N ARG A 134 10.78 -13.47 -3.49
CA ARG A 134 11.82 -13.44 -2.47
C ARG A 134 11.35 -12.87 -1.14
N TYR A 135 10.74 -11.69 -1.14
CA TYR A 135 10.30 -10.97 0.05
C TYR A 135 8.82 -10.62 -0.06
N ARG A 136 8.05 -10.70 1.03
CA ARG A 136 6.63 -10.34 1.04
C ARG A 136 6.37 -8.81 0.99
N TRP A 137 7.43 -8.02 0.98
CA TRP A 137 7.35 -6.58 0.68
C TRP A 137 7.68 -6.24 -0.78
N ALA A 138 7.91 -7.24 -1.64
CA ALA A 138 8.24 -7.06 -3.05
C ALA A 138 7.43 -8.02 -3.92
N ASP A 139 6.31 -7.54 -4.42
CA ASP A 139 5.43 -8.25 -5.33
C ASP A 139 5.87 -8.12 -6.80
N TRP A 140 5.44 -9.07 -7.61
CA TRP A 140 5.56 -8.99 -9.05
C TRP A 140 4.46 -9.76 -9.76
N PHE A 141 3.79 -9.10 -10.72
CA PHE A 141 2.87 -9.69 -11.68
C PHE A 141 3.48 -9.62 -13.08
N ALA A 142 3.74 -10.76 -13.70
CA ALA A 142 4.47 -10.84 -14.95
C ALA A 142 3.96 -11.96 -15.85
N PRO A 143 4.13 -11.83 -17.21
CA PRO A 143 3.83 -12.90 -18.13
C PRO A 143 4.83 -14.05 -17.98
N ALA A 144 4.34 -15.28 -18.18
CA ALA A 144 5.14 -16.48 -18.03
C ALA A 144 4.96 -17.45 -19.21
N GLU A 145 5.99 -18.21 -19.50
CA GLU A 145 5.95 -19.42 -20.33
C GLU A 145 5.90 -20.62 -19.40
N VAL A 146 4.84 -21.42 -19.52
CA VAL A 146 4.59 -22.55 -18.63
C VAL A 146 4.73 -23.84 -19.41
N ASN A 147 5.69 -24.68 -19.03
CA ASN A 147 5.80 -26.05 -19.50
C ASN A 147 5.05 -26.97 -18.53
N THR A 148 3.80 -27.28 -18.85
CA THR A 148 2.94 -28.09 -17.98
C THR A 148 3.40 -29.55 -17.86
N ALA A 149 4.07 -30.10 -18.87
CA ALA A 149 4.60 -31.47 -18.84
C ALA A 149 5.81 -31.59 -17.89
N ALA A 150 6.73 -30.64 -17.95
CA ALA A 150 7.89 -30.57 -17.06
C ALA A 150 7.59 -29.92 -15.70
N GLN A 151 6.46 -29.25 -15.58
CA GLN A 151 6.10 -28.41 -14.45
C GLN A 151 7.16 -27.34 -14.15
N THR A 152 7.53 -26.57 -15.18
CA THR A 152 8.45 -25.46 -15.08
C THR A 152 7.84 -24.17 -15.61
N ILE A 153 8.29 -23.04 -15.07
CA ILE A 153 7.91 -21.69 -15.46
C ILE A 153 9.18 -20.94 -15.86
N LYS A 154 9.17 -20.36 -17.06
CA LYS A 154 10.14 -19.36 -17.49
C LYS A 154 9.46 -17.99 -17.49
N MET A 155 10.00 -17.05 -16.78
CA MET A 155 9.50 -15.67 -16.80
C MET A 155 9.77 -15.04 -18.17
N LYS A 156 8.81 -14.28 -18.69
CA LYS A 156 8.96 -13.56 -19.97
C LYS A 156 9.43 -12.12 -19.78
N ARG A 157 9.78 -11.75 -18.55
CA ARG A 157 10.27 -10.43 -18.21
C ARG A 157 11.30 -10.52 -17.07
N ALA A 158 12.40 -9.80 -17.19
CA ALA A 158 13.40 -9.71 -16.13
C ALA A 158 12.88 -8.86 -14.95
N TYR A 159 13.39 -9.13 -13.77
CA TYR A 159 13.12 -8.29 -12.60
C TYR A 159 14.09 -7.11 -12.59
N SER A 160 13.62 -5.96 -12.11
CA SER A 160 14.36 -4.70 -12.16
C SER A 160 15.55 -4.61 -11.20
N GLN A 161 15.65 -5.51 -10.21
CA GLN A 161 16.74 -5.50 -9.22
C GLN A 161 17.29 -6.90 -8.97
N SER A 162 18.61 -7.04 -8.98
CA SER A 162 19.32 -8.30 -8.74
C SER A 162 19.02 -8.97 -7.37
N GLY A 163 18.43 -8.23 -6.42
CA GLY A 163 18.04 -8.73 -5.11
C GLY A 163 16.68 -9.43 -5.05
N TYR A 164 15.89 -9.46 -6.14
CA TYR A 164 14.51 -10.00 -6.15
C TYR A 164 14.37 -11.31 -6.93
N ALA A 165 15.46 -12.00 -7.22
CA ALA A 165 15.45 -13.27 -7.92
C ALA A 165 14.54 -14.30 -7.23
N PRO A 166 13.79 -15.14 -8.00
CA PRO A 166 13.01 -16.21 -7.45
C PRO A 166 13.84 -17.13 -6.54
N THR A 167 13.27 -17.50 -5.41
CA THR A 167 13.94 -18.29 -4.37
C THR A 167 13.07 -19.49 -4.00
N GLU A 168 13.67 -20.66 -3.82
CA GLU A 168 12.98 -21.88 -3.41
C GLU A 168 12.15 -21.69 -2.14
N GLY A 169 10.93 -22.24 -2.12
CA GLY A 169 9.98 -22.11 -1.01
C GLY A 169 9.22 -20.79 -0.98
N LYS A 170 9.52 -19.84 -1.89
CA LYS A 170 8.78 -18.58 -2.00
C LYS A 170 7.50 -18.73 -2.82
N GLU A 171 6.65 -17.74 -2.75
CA GLU A 171 5.22 -17.83 -3.02
C GLU A 171 4.82 -17.22 -4.35
N PHE A 172 3.94 -17.90 -5.07
CA PHE A 172 3.34 -17.40 -6.31
C PHE A 172 1.98 -18.05 -6.59
N TYR A 173 1.21 -17.48 -7.51
CA TYR A 173 0.04 -18.13 -8.11
C TYR A 173 0.00 -17.91 -9.62
N PHE A 174 -0.67 -18.81 -10.33
CA PHE A 174 -1.00 -18.63 -11.74
C PHE A 174 -2.22 -17.75 -11.90
N SER A 175 -2.26 -16.94 -12.95
CA SER A 175 -3.36 -16.03 -13.27
C SER A 175 -3.68 -16.07 -14.76
N ASN A 176 -4.92 -15.74 -15.10
CA ASN A 176 -5.46 -15.73 -16.45
C ASN A 176 -5.41 -17.12 -17.12
N VAL A 177 -5.88 -18.14 -16.40
CA VAL A 177 -5.97 -19.53 -16.89
C VAL A 177 -7.42 -19.95 -17.01
N PHE A 178 -7.90 -20.25 -18.23
CA PHE A 178 -9.32 -20.59 -18.45
C PHE A 178 -9.77 -21.84 -17.70
N GLU A 179 -8.92 -22.87 -17.61
CA GLU A 179 -9.21 -24.13 -16.91
C GLU A 179 -9.36 -23.96 -15.40
N GLU A 180 -8.86 -22.86 -14.85
CA GLU A 180 -8.95 -22.50 -13.44
C GLU A 180 -10.07 -21.49 -13.16
N LEU A 181 -10.93 -21.19 -14.15
CA LEU A 181 -12.14 -20.41 -13.94
C LEU A 181 -13.18 -21.27 -13.21
N ASP A 182 -13.16 -21.28 -11.88
CA ASP A 182 -13.98 -22.19 -11.07
C ASP A 182 -14.61 -21.55 -9.82
N ALA A 183 -14.51 -20.22 -9.67
CA ALA A 183 -15.13 -19.45 -8.59
C ALA A 183 -15.95 -18.26 -9.12
N GLU A 184 -16.99 -17.85 -8.36
CA GLU A 184 -17.91 -16.77 -8.75
C GLU A 184 -17.30 -15.37 -8.83
N ASN A 185 -16.19 -15.14 -8.12
CA ASN A 185 -15.46 -13.87 -8.13
C ASN A 185 -14.34 -13.84 -9.17
N GLU A 186 -14.28 -14.83 -10.06
CA GLU A 186 -13.27 -14.94 -11.09
C GLU A 186 -13.82 -14.66 -12.48
N PHE A 187 -12.95 -14.17 -13.35
CA PHE A 187 -13.22 -13.99 -14.77
C PHE A 187 -12.02 -14.37 -15.63
N TYR A 188 -12.29 -14.68 -16.89
CA TYR A 188 -11.27 -14.91 -17.90
C TYR A 188 -11.61 -14.15 -19.17
N ILE A 189 -10.62 -13.49 -19.78
CA ILE A 189 -10.79 -12.84 -21.08
C ILE A 189 -9.93 -13.54 -22.12
N ASP A 190 -10.58 -14.14 -23.11
CA ASP A 190 -9.90 -14.58 -24.33
C ASP A 190 -9.74 -13.39 -25.28
N ARG A 191 -8.56 -12.82 -25.29
CA ARG A 191 -8.26 -11.62 -26.10
C ARG A 191 -8.28 -11.90 -27.60
N LYS A 192 -7.98 -13.15 -28.02
CA LYS A 192 -8.01 -13.55 -29.44
C LYS A 192 -9.42 -13.61 -29.99
N THR A 193 -10.33 -14.20 -29.22
CA THR A 193 -11.75 -14.32 -29.61
C THR A 193 -12.61 -13.19 -29.12
N LYS A 194 -12.06 -12.24 -28.34
CA LYS A 194 -12.76 -11.09 -27.73
C LYS A 194 -13.93 -11.51 -26.82
N LYS A 195 -13.78 -12.62 -26.10
CA LYS A 195 -14.82 -13.16 -25.23
C LYS A 195 -14.42 -13.06 -23.76
N LEU A 196 -15.39 -12.63 -22.95
CA LEU A 196 -15.32 -12.58 -21.50
C LEU A 196 -16.11 -13.75 -20.91
N TYR A 197 -15.51 -14.49 -19.98
CA TYR A 197 -16.13 -15.63 -19.32
C TYR A 197 -16.21 -15.42 -17.83
N VAL A 198 -17.33 -15.82 -17.22
CA VAL A 198 -17.58 -15.77 -15.78
C VAL A 198 -18.30 -17.05 -15.32
N ILE A 199 -18.17 -17.35 -14.03
CA ILE A 199 -19.00 -18.32 -13.32
C ILE A 199 -20.02 -17.57 -12.49
N SER A 200 -21.30 -17.92 -12.61
CA SER A 200 -22.36 -17.31 -11.80
C SER A 200 -23.46 -18.31 -11.47
N GLU A 201 -23.91 -18.35 -10.22
CA GLU A 201 -25.10 -19.10 -9.80
C GLU A 201 -26.36 -18.40 -10.30
N ASN A 202 -26.38 -17.08 -10.24
CA ASN A 202 -27.54 -16.27 -10.59
C ASN A 202 -27.11 -15.01 -11.35
N LEU A 203 -26.99 -15.14 -12.66
CA LEU A 203 -26.48 -14.06 -13.52
C LEU A 203 -27.40 -12.82 -13.53
N GLU A 204 -28.73 -13.05 -13.46
CA GLU A 204 -29.74 -11.97 -13.56
C GLU A 204 -29.67 -10.98 -12.39
N ASP A 205 -29.17 -11.41 -11.24
CA ASP A 205 -28.99 -10.57 -10.06
C ASP A 205 -27.63 -9.86 -10.01
N CYS A 206 -26.81 -9.99 -11.05
CA CYS A 206 -25.44 -9.47 -11.09
C CYS A 206 -25.32 -8.33 -12.08
N GLY A 207 -24.81 -7.18 -11.61
CA GLY A 207 -24.30 -6.11 -12.46
C GLY A 207 -22.82 -6.30 -12.76
N TYR A 208 -22.45 -6.44 -14.03
CA TYR A 208 -21.06 -6.54 -14.45
C TYR A 208 -20.61 -5.26 -15.13
N GLU A 209 -19.50 -4.70 -14.68
CA GLU A 209 -18.91 -3.49 -15.24
C GLU A 209 -17.44 -3.75 -15.64
N LEU A 210 -17.10 -3.56 -16.90
CA LEU A 210 -15.73 -3.74 -17.41
C LEU A 210 -15.07 -2.38 -17.60
N ALA A 211 -13.93 -2.15 -16.94
CA ALA A 211 -13.12 -0.97 -17.16
C ALA A 211 -12.35 -1.09 -18.48
N MET A 212 -12.75 -0.30 -19.49
CA MET A 212 -12.17 -0.28 -20.81
C MET A 212 -11.39 1.01 -21.11
N MET A 213 -11.84 2.13 -20.53
CA MET A 213 -11.25 3.44 -20.79
C MET A 213 -9.79 3.50 -20.35
N ASN A 214 -8.93 3.95 -21.26
CA ASN A 214 -7.56 4.33 -20.96
C ASN A 214 -7.47 5.83 -20.73
N GLY A 215 -6.87 6.23 -19.60
CA GLY A 215 -6.79 7.63 -19.17
C GLY A 215 -7.71 7.94 -17.99
N GLY A 216 -7.42 9.06 -17.31
CA GLY A 216 -8.18 9.52 -16.15
C GLY A 216 -9.58 10.05 -16.51
N ILE A 217 -10.50 9.98 -15.56
CA ILE A 217 -11.82 10.61 -15.69
C ILE A 217 -11.68 12.13 -15.66
N VAL A 218 -10.85 12.64 -14.74
CA VAL A 218 -10.50 14.06 -14.68
C VAL A 218 -8.99 14.21 -14.79
N HIS A 219 -8.55 15.03 -15.71
CA HIS A 219 -7.15 15.40 -15.85
C HIS A 219 -7.06 16.92 -16.02
N MET A 220 -6.47 17.60 -15.05
CA MET A 220 -6.29 19.05 -15.05
C MET A 220 -4.82 19.41 -14.91
N LYS A 221 -4.45 20.50 -15.54
CA LYS A 221 -3.10 21.03 -15.54
C LYS A 221 -3.13 22.56 -15.55
N ASP A 222 -2.23 23.17 -14.76
CA ASP A 222 -2.05 24.63 -14.70
C ASP A 222 -3.37 25.38 -14.39
N CYS A 223 -4.18 24.80 -13.48
CA CYS A 223 -5.51 25.33 -13.11
C CYS A 223 -5.51 25.83 -11.65
N ALA A 224 -6.47 26.69 -11.34
CA ALA A 224 -6.69 27.15 -9.98
C ALA A 224 -8.17 27.46 -9.69
N TYR A 225 -8.52 27.38 -8.37
CA TYR A 225 -9.86 27.75 -7.85
C TYR A 225 -11.00 26.91 -8.45
N ILE A 226 -10.81 25.57 -8.47
CA ILE A 226 -11.81 24.62 -8.98
C ILE A 226 -12.22 23.68 -7.86
N THR A 227 -13.52 23.51 -7.68
CA THR A 227 -14.12 22.57 -6.74
C THR A 227 -14.91 21.50 -7.49
N PHE A 228 -14.64 20.24 -7.15
CA PHE A 228 -15.44 19.07 -7.49
C PHE A 228 -16.18 18.63 -6.25
N GLU A 229 -17.49 18.65 -6.29
CA GLU A 229 -18.31 18.34 -5.12
C GLU A 229 -19.50 17.47 -5.50
N ASN A 230 -19.79 16.45 -4.67
CA ASN A 230 -20.93 15.54 -4.85
C ASN A 230 -20.93 14.82 -6.22
N ILE A 231 -19.77 14.35 -6.67
CA ILE A 231 -19.61 13.69 -7.98
C ILE A 231 -19.14 12.26 -7.77
N LYS A 232 -19.75 11.32 -8.49
CA LYS A 232 -19.24 9.96 -8.63
C LYS A 232 -18.35 9.88 -9.87
N MET A 233 -17.09 9.50 -9.68
CA MET A 233 -16.10 9.29 -10.75
C MET A 233 -15.57 7.86 -10.64
N SER A 234 -15.80 7.05 -11.66
CA SER A 234 -15.44 5.62 -11.58
C SER A 234 -15.21 4.98 -12.94
N LEU A 235 -14.60 3.80 -12.93
CA LEU A 235 -14.50 2.88 -14.05
C LEU A 235 -13.47 3.29 -15.12
N SER A 236 -12.20 3.38 -14.71
CA SER A 236 -11.05 3.59 -15.60
C SER A 236 -9.97 2.54 -15.38
N ARG A 237 -9.22 2.19 -16.43
CA ARG A 237 -7.98 1.39 -16.30
C ARG A 237 -6.78 2.21 -15.81
N SER A 238 -6.91 3.53 -15.72
CA SER A 238 -5.89 4.46 -15.23
C SER A 238 -6.31 5.05 -13.88
N ASN A 239 -5.70 6.18 -13.49
CA ASN A 239 -6.14 6.97 -12.34
C ASN A 239 -7.54 7.57 -12.60
N ILE A 240 -8.29 7.82 -11.54
CA ILE A 240 -9.61 8.44 -11.66
C ILE A 240 -9.48 9.96 -11.77
N PHE A 241 -8.73 10.59 -10.87
CA PHE A 241 -8.57 12.04 -10.82
C PHE A 241 -7.09 12.43 -10.78
N LYS A 242 -6.66 13.35 -11.63
CA LYS A 242 -5.30 13.90 -11.60
C LYS A 242 -5.29 15.41 -11.77
N ALA A 243 -4.66 16.12 -10.83
CA ALA A 243 -4.31 17.53 -10.93
C ALA A 243 -2.78 17.67 -10.95
N TYR A 244 -2.26 18.44 -11.89
CA TYR A 244 -0.84 18.72 -12.05
C TYR A 244 -0.59 20.23 -12.11
N ASN A 245 0.34 20.72 -11.29
CA ASN A 245 0.72 22.13 -11.21
C ASN A 245 -0.48 23.07 -11.01
N CYS A 246 -1.30 22.77 -9.98
CA CYS A 246 -2.55 23.47 -9.69
C CYS A 246 -2.52 24.08 -8.30
N ASN A 247 -3.43 25.04 -8.04
CA ASN A 247 -3.59 25.68 -6.74
C ASN A 247 -5.07 25.82 -6.39
N ASN A 248 -5.41 25.76 -5.10
CA ASN A 248 -6.79 25.95 -4.62
C ASN A 248 -7.78 25.00 -5.30
N ILE A 249 -7.45 23.72 -5.31
CA ILE A 249 -8.29 22.65 -5.84
C ILE A 249 -8.98 21.94 -4.67
N SER A 250 -10.29 21.78 -4.76
CA SER A 250 -11.07 21.04 -3.77
C SER A 250 -11.76 19.84 -4.41
N VAL A 251 -11.60 18.66 -3.79
CA VAL A 251 -12.35 17.43 -4.11
C VAL A 251 -13.10 17.03 -2.86
N ILE A 252 -14.42 17.26 -2.87
CA ILE A 252 -15.23 17.19 -1.64
C ILE A 252 -16.45 16.29 -1.85
N ASN A 253 -16.70 15.42 -0.85
CA ASN A 253 -17.90 14.56 -0.81
C ASN A 253 -18.15 13.78 -2.13
N CYS A 254 -17.07 13.31 -2.75
CA CYS A 254 -17.10 12.54 -4.00
C CYS A 254 -16.96 11.04 -3.72
N GLU A 255 -17.44 10.21 -4.66
CA GLU A 255 -17.08 8.80 -4.77
C GLU A 255 -16.03 8.65 -5.87
N ILE A 256 -14.84 8.16 -5.50
CA ILE A 256 -13.71 7.90 -6.39
C ILE A 256 -13.43 6.40 -6.34
N SER A 257 -13.88 5.67 -7.36
CA SER A 257 -13.87 4.21 -7.27
C SER A 257 -13.58 3.51 -8.59
N LYS A 258 -13.25 2.22 -8.54
CA LYS A 258 -13.06 1.35 -9.71
C LYS A 258 -11.99 1.88 -10.67
N GLY A 259 -10.85 2.28 -10.10
CA GLY A 259 -9.68 2.74 -10.84
C GLY A 259 -8.63 1.65 -11.00
N GLY A 260 -8.03 1.53 -12.18
CA GLY A 260 -6.97 0.55 -12.44
C GLY A 260 -5.65 0.91 -11.79
N THR A 261 -5.43 2.20 -11.51
CA THR A 261 -4.25 2.67 -10.78
C THR A 261 -4.65 3.50 -9.56
N ALA A 262 -4.25 4.76 -9.45
CA ALA A 262 -4.56 5.59 -8.29
C ALA A 262 -5.98 6.17 -8.32
N GLY A 263 -6.56 6.43 -7.16
CA GLY A 263 -7.81 7.18 -7.05
C GLY A 263 -7.62 8.65 -7.37
N ILE A 264 -6.84 9.36 -6.55
CA ILE A 264 -6.57 10.80 -6.71
C ILE A 264 -5.06 11.04 -6.75
N ILE A 265 -4.61 11.84 -7.71
CA ILE A 265 -3.22 12.29 -7.81
C ILE A 265 -3.21 13.83 -7.79
N PHE A 266 -2.57 14.41 -6.78
CA PHE A 266 -2.18 15.81 -6.71
C PHE A 266 -0.65 15.89 -6.86
N ASP A 267 -0.17 16.31 -8.01
CA ASP A 267 1.26 16.49 -8.27
C ASP A 267 1.57 17.98 -8.49
N ARG A 268 2.45 18.56 -7.66
CA ARG A 268 2.73 20.01 -7.61
C ARG A 268 1.47 20.83 -7.38
N VAL A 269 0.62 20.35 -6.48
CA VAL A 269 -0.61 21.06 -6.10
C VAL A 269 -0.41 21.68 -4.72
N LYS A 270 -0.89 22.92 -4.54
CA LYS A 270 -0.78 23.65 -3.27
C LYS A 270 -2.13 24.24 -2.84
N ASP A 271 -2.22 24.60 -1.53
CA ASP A 271 -3.36 25.30 -0.95
C ASP A 271 -4.70 24.64 -1.27
N SER A 272 -4.75 23.32 -1.16
CA SER A 272 -5.82 22.48 -1.73
C SER A 272 -6.31 21.43 -0.73
N GLU A 273 -7.50 20.88 -0.98
CA GLU A 273 -8.11 19.90 -0.09
C GLU A 273 -8.74 18.71 -0.81
N ILE A 274 -8.64 17.54 -0.16
CA ILE A 274 -9.32 16.30 -0.53
C ILE A 274 -10.10 15.87 0.71
N LYS A 275 -11.43 16.06 0.71
CA LYS A 275 -12.22 15.98 1.93
C LYS A 275 -13.53 15.21 1.78
N ASN A 276 -13.88 14.42 2.80
CA ASN A 276 -15.16 13.69 2.89
C ASN A 276 -15.40 12.72 1.71
N ASN A 277 -14.37 12.17 1.06
CA ASN A 277 -14.56 11.30 -0.10
C ASN A 277 -14.55 9.83 0.28
N LEU A 278 -15.34 9.03 -0.44
CA LEU A 278 -15.19 7.57 -0.52
C LEU A 278 -14.21 7.23 -1.64
N VAL A 279 -13.10 6.58 -1.30
CA VAL A 279 -12.05 6.19 -2.25
C VAL A 279 -11.81 4.70 -2.15
N CYS A 280 -12.24 3.92 -3.15
CA CYS A 280 -12.20 2.46 -3.03
C CYS A 280 -12.11 1.70 -4.35
N TRP A 281 -11.82 0.40 -4.26
CA TRP A 281 -11.70 -0.52 -5.38
C TRP A 281 -10.68 -0.05 -6.43
N LEU A 282 -9.44 0.10 -5.99
CA LEU A 282 -8.34 0.61 -6.81
C LEU A 282 -7.26 -0.45 -7.03
N GLY A 283 -6.72 -0.49 -8.24
CA GLY A 283 -5.63 -1.39 -8.59
C GLY A 283 -4.31 -1.04 -7.91
N SER A 284 -4.11 0.25 -7.60
CA SER A 284 -2.91 0.77 -6.94
C SER A 284 -3.32 1.59 -5.70
N ARG A 285 -2.74 2.76 -5.49
CA ARG A 285 -2.88 3.59 -4.28
C ARG A 285 -4.19 4.39 -4.23
N GLY A 286 -4.58 4.81 -3.04
CA GLY A 286 -5.76 5.68 -2.84
C GLY A 286 -5.49 7.11 -3.31
N ILE A 287 -4.78 7.90 -2.51
CA ILE A 287 -4.48 9.32 -2.71
C ILE A 287 -2.97 9.54 -2.73
N LEU A 288 -2.48 10.13 -3.80
CA LEU A 288 -1.09 10.55 -3.93
C LEU A 288 -1.01 12.08 -3.95
N VAL A 289 -0.43 12.65 -2.92
CA VAL A 289 0.02 14.05 -2.90
C VAL A 289 1.53 14.03 -3.11
N SER A 290 1.99 14.50 -4.26
CA SER A 290 3.42 14.51 -4.61
C SER A 290 3.92 15.90 -4.97
N ASN A 291 5.17 16.19 -4.61
CA ASN A 291 5.80 17.49 -4.85
C ASN A 291 4.95 18.68 -4.36
N ALA A 292 4.15 18.47 -3.31
CA ALA A 292 3.30 19.51 -2.72
C ALA A 292 4.13 20.38 -1.76
N GLY A 293 4.60 21.50 -2.28
CA GLY A 293 5.56 22.37 -1.61
C GLY A 293 7.03 21.96 -1.83
N GLY A 294 7.95 22.87 -1.61
CA GLY A 294 9.38 22.70 -1.80
C GLY A 294 10.09 22.29 -0.50
N ASN A 295 10.59 21.06 -0.43
CA ASN A 295 11.30 20.56 0.76
C ASN A 295 12.62 21.33 1.03
N ALA A 296 13.36 21.67 0.00
CA ALA A 296 14.62 22.41 0.15
C ALA A 296 14.36 23.91 0.39
N GLU A 297 13.42 24.49 -0.32
CA GLU A 297 13.02 25.88 -0.23
C GLU A 297 12.17 26.18 1.02
N LEU A 298 11.66 25.14 1.71
CA LEU A 298 10.71 25.21 2.82
C LEU A 298 9.44 25.99 2.44
N ASP A 299 8.98 25.79 1.20
CA ASP A 299 7.80 26.40 0.65
C ASP A 299 6.58 25.48 0.86
N ALA A 300 5.63 25.91 1.67
CA ALA A 300 4.53 25.05 2.12
C ALA A 300 3.61 24.59 0.98
N GLY A 301 3.25 23.30 1.01
CA GLY A 301 2.25 22.71 0.14
C GLY A 301 0.83 23.04 0.56
N ASN A 302 0.56 23.02 1.89
CA ASN A 302 -0.74 23.26 2.48
C ASN A 302 -1.87 22.39 1.88
N VAL A 303 -1.55 21.14 1.51
CA VAL A 303 -2.57 20.20 1.05
C VAL A 303 -3.15 19.48 2.27
N ASN A 304 -4.48 19.54 2.40
CA ASN A 304 -5.21 18.88 3.47
C ASN A 304 -6.00 17.68 2.93
N VAL A 305 -5.68 16.46 3.40
CA VAL A 305 -6.40 15.22 3.11
C VAL A 305 -7.18 14.84 4.36
N GLU A 306 -8.48 15.15 4.39
CA GLU A 306 -9.25 15.09 5.63
C GLU A 306 -10.56 14.33 5.49
N ASN A 307 -10.85 13.49 6.49
CA ASN A 307 -12.13 12.82 6.65
C ASN A 307 -12.53 11.98 5.43
N ASN A 308 -11.57 11.30 4.79
CA ASN A 308 -11.86 10.38 3.70
C ASN A 308 -11.96 8.94 4.24
N LYS A 309 -12.78 8.13 3.59
CA LYS A 309 -12.85 6.68 3.81
C LYS A 309 -12.17 5.99 2.64
N ILE A 310 -11.06 5.30 2.91
CA ILE A 310 -10.18 4.74 1.87
C ILE A 310 -10.00 3.25 2.14
N HIS A 311 -10.52 2.40 1.25
CA HIS A 311 -10.44 0.95 1.42
C HIS A 311 -10.41 0.20 0.10
N ASP A 312 -10.06 -1.09 0.13
CA ASP A 312 -9.98 -1.92 -1.07
C ASP A 312 -9.15 -1.29 -2.19
N PHE A 313 -7.95 -0.89 -1.84
CA PHE A 313 -6.93 -0.39 -2.78
C PHE A 313 -5.73 -1.34 -2.84
N ALA A 314 -4.75 -1.08 -3.69
CA ALA A 314 -3.59 -1.95 -3.92
C ALA A 314 -3.97 -3.38 -4.35
N LYS A 315 -5.03 -3.53 -5.16
CA LYS A 315 -5.52 -4.85 -5.58
C LYS A 315 -4.72 -5.49 -6.71
N LEU A 316 -3.98 -4.70 -7.49
CA LEU A 316 -3.13 -5.17 -8.60
C LEU A 316 -1.65 -4.95 -8.30
N GLU A 317 -1.26 -3.76 -7.88
CA GLU A 317 0.06 -3.46 -7.31
C GLU A 317 -0.06 -3.53 -5.79
N THR A 318 0.43 -4.61 -5.20
CA THR A 318 0.08 -4.97 -3.82
C THR A 318 1.03 -4.42 -2.77
N THR A 319 2.22 -3.91 -3.14
CA THR A 319 3.22 -3.40 -2.20
C THR A 319 3.59 -1.93 -2.46
N TYR A 320 3.86 -1.18 -1.40
CA TYR A 320 4.20 0.26 -1.42
C TYR A 320 3.19 1.14 -2.17
N LYS A 321 1.91 0.76 -2.15
CA LYS A 321 0.80 1.51 -2.73
C LYS A 321 -0.21 1.86 -1.63
N PRO A 322 0.07 2.90 -0.81
CA PRO A 322 -0.73 3.21 0.37
C PRO A 322 -2.08 3.86 0.05
N ALA A 323 -2.94 3.92 1.07
CA ALA A 323 -4.16 4.73 1.03
C ALA A 323 -3.84 6.21 0.78
N ILE A 324 -2.83 6.74 1.50
CA ILE A 324 -2.38 8.12 1.35
C ILE A 324 -0.84 8.16 1.28
N THR A 325 -0.32 8.88 0.30
CA THR A 325 1.08 9.34 0.27
C THR A 325 1.11 10.86 0.42
N LEU A 326 1.90 11.37 1.36
CA LEU A 326 2.24 12.79 1.43
C LEU A 326 3.72 12.97 1.10
N ASN A 327 4.01 13.61 -0.03
CA ASN A 327 5.35 13.99 -0.45
C ASN A 327 5.42 15.51 -0.66
N GLY A 328 6.20 16.17 0.17
CA GLY A 328 6.38 17.61 0.14
C GLY A 328 6.53 18.22 1.53
N TYR A 329 6.27 19.50 1.65
CA TYR A 329 6.51 20.28 2.85
C TYR A 329 5.19 20.85 3.42
N LYS A 330 4.94 20.61 4.73
CA LYS A 330 3.78 21.11 5.47
C LYS A 330 2.42 20.75 4.86
N ASN A 331 2.19 19.45 4.66
CA ASN A 331 0.90 18.90 4.29
C ASN A 331 0.28 18.15 5.50
N ARG A 332 -1.00 17.87 5.45
CA ARG A 332 -1.73 17.24 6.55
C ARG A 332 -2.65 16.11 6.05
N ALA A 333 -2.68 15.00 6.78
CA ALA A 333 -3.69 13.96 6.65
C ALA A 333 -4.37 13.73 8.00
N ALA A 334 -5.70 13.91 8.07
CA ALA A 334 -6.42 13.85 9.32
C ALA A 334 -7.82 13.24 9.20
N HIS A 335 -8.28 12.59 10.29
CA HIS A 335 -9.61 12.00 10.39
C HIS A 335 -9.95 11.00 9.28
N ASN A 336 -8.95 10.43 8.59
CA ASN A 336 -9.20 9.43 7.55
C ASN A 336 -9.33 8.03 8.18
N GLU A 337 -10.18 7.19 7.60
CA GLU A 337 -10.27 5.77 7.88
C GLU A 337 -9.63 5.01 6.72
N MET A 338 -8.63 4.15 7.01
CA MET A 338 -7.84 3.45 6.00
C MET A 338 -7.74 1.96 6.34
N TYR A 339 -8.23 1.10 5.45
CA TYR A 339 -8.29 -0.34 5.72
C TYR A 339 -8.38 -1.22 4.47
N ASN A 340 -8.33 -2.54 4.71
CA ASN A 340 -8.45 -3.61 3.72
C ASN A 340 -7.44 -3.50 2.57
N THR A 341 -6.14 -3.49 2.95
CA THR A 341 -5.04 -3.43 2.01
C THR A 341 -3.94 -4.46 2.31
N THR A 342 -3.24 -4.84 1.27
CA THR A 342 -2.17 -5.84 1.33
C THR A 342 -0.89 -5.35 1.99
N HIS A 343 -0.62 -4.03 1.98
CA HIS A 343 0.62 -3.42 2.49
C HIS A 343 0.33 -2.12 3.28
N ASN A 344 1.09 -1.05 3.05
CA ASN A 344 1.01 0.19 3.82
C ASN A 344 -0.35 0.90 3.68
N ALA A 345 -0.80 1.54 4.77
CA ALA A 345 -1.88 2.52 4.73
C ALA A 345 -1.37 3.93 4.42
N PHE A 346 -0.17 4.28 4.91
CA PHE A 346 0.34 5.63 4.80
C PHE A 346 1.86 5.66 4.59
N ILE A 347 2.30 6.49 3.65
CA ILE A 347 3.72 6.77 3.42
C ILE A 347 3.94 8.29 3.43
N ILE A 348 4.91 8.75 4.23
CA ILE A 348 5.42 10.12 4.21
C ILE A 348 6.76 10.16 3.48
N GLN A 349 6.90 11.16 2.61
CA GLN A 349 8.13 11.50 1.90
C GLN A 349 8.27 13.02 1.87
N GLY A 350 8.84 13.61 2.92
CA GLY A 350 8.97 15.05 3.01
C GLY A 350 9.09 15.52 4.45
N GLN A 351 8.87 16.79 4.69
CA GLN A 351 9.18 17.45 5.96
C GLN A 351 7.97 18.17 6.55
N ASP A 352 7.92 18.21 7.90
CA ASP A 352 6.92 18.96 8.67
C ASP A 352 5.46 18.62 8.31
N ASN A 353 5.20 17.39 7.85
CA ASN A 353 3.86 16.90 7.56
C ASN A 353 3.20 16.37 8.83
N ILE A 354 1.88 16.44 8.90
CA ILE A 354 1.09 16.02 10.06
C ILE A 354 0.15 14.87 9.66
N PHE A 355 0.18 13.81 10.45
CA PHE A 355 -0.74 12.67 10.38
C PHE A 355 -1.46 12.52 11.72
N GLU A 356 -2.75 12.88 11.77
CA GLU A 356 -3.46 12.97 13.05
C GLU A 356 -4.92 12.54 12.99
N TYR A 357 -5.43 12.01 14.11
CA TYR A 357 -6.82 11.57 14.28
C TYR A 357 -7.28 10.54 13.22
N ASN A 358 -6.39 9.82 12.59
CA ASN A 358 -6.74 8.79 11.60
C ASN A 358 -7.01 7.46 12.29
N ASP A 359 -7.88 6.65 11.68
CA ASP A 359 -8.17 5.26 12.02
C ASP A 359 -7.54 4.33 10.97
N VAL A 360 -6.66 3.43 11.42
CA VAL A 360 -5.86 2.56 10.54
C VAL A 360 -5.95 1.12 11.02
N HIS A 361 -6.58 0.26 10.22
CA HIS A 361 -6.79 -1.15 10.57
C HIS A 361 -6.82 -2.07 9.34
N ASP A 362 -6.77 -3.38 9.55
CA ASP A 362 -6.82 -4.37 8.48
C ASP A 362 -5.90 -4.04 7.28
N CYS A 363 -4.69 -3.56 7.60
CA CYS A 363 -3.61 -3.30 6.64
C CYS A 363 -2.53 -4.38 6.79
N LEU A 364 -1.56 -4.42 5.86
CA LEU A 364 -0.47 -5.41 5.86
C LEU A 364 -0.96 -6.86 5.69
N LEU A 365 -2.13 -7.08 5.04
CA LEU A 365 -2.80 -8.38 5.01
C LEU A 365 -1.95 -9.51 4.41
N THR A 366 -0.99 -9.21 3.53
CA THR A 366 -0.09 -10.21 2.92
C THR A 366 1.39 -9.85 3.06
N ALA A 367 1.71 -8.71 3.66
CA ALA A 367 3.08 -8.23 3.80
C ALA A 367 3.77 -8.77 5.06
N GLU A 368 5.08 -8.80 5.03
CA GLU A 368 5.98 -8.98 6.19
C GLU A 368 7.14 -7.99 6.08
N ASP A 369 7.79 -7.66 7.19
CA ASP A 369 8.81 -6.61 7.30
C ASP A 369 8.28 -5.27 6.79
N ALA A 370 7.11 -4.89 7.31
CA ALA A 370 6.36 -3.76 6.81
C ALA A 370 5.75 -2.92 7.95
N GLY A 371 5.35 -1.70 7.62
CA GLY A 371 4.63 -0.80 8.53
C GLY A 371 3.35 -0.30 7.90
N ALA A 372 2.25 -0.21 8.68
CA ALA A 372 1.04 0.46 8.20
C ALA A 372 1.35 1.93 7.87
N VAL A 373 2.16 2.58 8.70
CA VAL A 373 2.86 3.84 8.39
C VAL A 373 4.33 3.55 8.16
N TYR A 374 4.88 4.00 7.05
CA TYR A 374 6.27 3.73 6.68
C TYR A 374 7.04 5.00 6.31
N LEU A 375 8.25 5.12 6.87
CA LEU A 375 9.27 6.11 6.54
C LEU A 375 10.64 5.44 6.63
N GLY A 376 11.57 5.83 5.78
CA GLY A 376 12.91 5.25 5.87
C GLY A 376 13.94 5.89 4.96
N ARG A 377 15.22 5.65 5.28
CA ARG A 377 16.38 5.94 4.44
C ARG A 377 16.59 7.40 4.06
N LYS A 378 16.08 8.35 4.84
CA LYS A 378 16.21 9.77 4.51
C LYS A 378 16.40 10.63 5.76
N TRP A 379 17.55 11.29 5.85
CA TRP A 379 17.86 12.25 6.92
C TRP A 379 17.28 13.64 6.67
N SER A 380 16.77 13.88 5.47
CA SER A 380 16.14 15.16 5.12
C SER A 380 14.66 15.23 5.50
N GLU A 381 14.02 14.10 5.84
CA GLU A 381 12.57 14.04 6.09
C GLU A 381 12.23 14.21 7.57
N THR A 382 12.64 15.32 8.17
CA THR A 382 12.44 15.63 9.59
C THR A 382 11.18 16.46 9.88
N GLY A 383 10.80 16.56 11.15
CA GLY A 383 9.67 17.37 11.61
C GLY A 383 8.28 16.78 11.35
N ASN A 384 8.20 15.54 10.90
CA ASN A 384 6.92 14.87 10.70
C ASN A 384 6.31 14.44 12.03
N VAL A 385 4.98 14.63 12.19
CA VAL A 385 4.23 14.40 13.41
C VAL A 385 3.13 13.38 13.19
N PHE A 386 3.10 12.36 14.03
CA PHE A 386 2.08 11.30 14.08
C PHE A 386 1.39 11.37 15.44
N ARG A 387 0.15 11.89 15.49
CA ARG A 387 -0.50 12.09 16.77
C ARG A 387 -1.98 11.77 16.75
N TYR A 388 -2.48 11.29 17.91
CA TYR A 388 -3.90 11.07 18.15
C TYR A 388 -4.54 10.09 17.14
N ASN A 389 -3.76 9.18 16.57
CA ASN A 389 -4.26 8.15 15.65
C ASN A 389 -4.61 6.87 16.41
N TYR A 390 -5.46 6.06 15.81
CA TYR A 390 -5.77 4.73 16.26
C TYR A 390 -5.24 3.70 15.24
N PHE A 391 -4.40 2.79 15.73
CA PHE A 391 -3.86 1.67 14.94
C PHE A 391 -4.32 0.38 15.58
N HIS A 392 -5.00 -0.49 14.83
CA HIS A 392 -5.51 -1.74 15.38
C HIS A 392 -5.67 -2.85 14.36
N ASP A 393 -5.75 -4.08 14.87
CA ASP A 393 -6.08 -5.27 14.09
C ASP A 393 -5.24 -5.46 12.82
N LEU A 394 -3.90 -5.26 12.94
CA LEU A 394 -2.94 -5.56 11.89
C LEU A 394 -2.48 -7.02 12.02
N PRO A 395 -2.38 -7.78 10.91
CA PRO A 395 -1.85 -9.14 10.95
C PRO A 395 -0.44 -9.18 11.50
N LYS A 396 -0.14 -10.21 12.29
CA LYS A 396 1.21 -10.48 12.76
C LYS A 396 2.03 -11.12 11.64
N GLY A 397 3.25 -10.61 11.41
CA GLY A 397 4.26 -11.29 10.59
C GLY A 397 4.85 -12.50 11.32
N THR A 398 5.79 -13.20 10.70
CA THR A 398 6.41 -14.39 11.27
C THR A 398 7.37 -14.11 12.43
N GLY A 399 7.63 -12.83 12.72
CA GLY A 399 8.46 -12.37 13.85
C GLY A 399 9.92 -12.09 13.48
N GLY A 400 10.69 -11.61 14.44
CA GLY A 400 12.08 -11.20 14.22
C GLY A 400 12.19 -10.07 13.21
N ALA A 401 12.97 -10.25 12.15
CA ALA A 401 13.10 -9.30 11.05
C ALA A 401 11.83 -9.20 10.17
N TRP A 402 10.94 -10.17 10.25
CA TRP A 402 9.73 -10.29 9.43
C TRP A 402 8.46 -9.89 10.18
N ARG A 403 8.57 -8.92 11.08
CA ARG A 403 7.44 -8.40 11.85
C ARG A 403 6.61 -7.41 11.06
N ASN A 404 5.36 -7.25 11.46
CA ASN A 404 4.49 -6.17 11.02
C ASN A 404 4.36 -5.11 12.12
N ASN A 405 4.43 -3.85 11.72
CA ASN A 405 4.50 -2.70 12.61
C ASN A 405 3.37 -1.73 12.32
N ALA A 406 2.84 -1.03 13.32
CA ALA A 406 1.94 0.08 13.02
C ALA A 406 2.70 1.29 12.46
N ILE A 407 3.78 1.71 13.11
CA ILE A 407 4.68 2.75 12.61
C ILE A 407 6.09 2.17 12.47
N TYR A 408 6.67 2.31 11.29
CA TYR A 408 8.01 1.80 10.97
C TYR A 408 8.93 2.94 10.52
N PHE A 409 9.89 3.29 11.36
CA PHE A 409 11.04 4.14 11.04
C PHE A 409 12.20 3.26 10.60
N ASP A 410 12.35 3.08 9.30
CA ASP A 410 13.28 2.12 8.72
C ASP A 410 14.65 2.74 8.40
N ASP A 411 15.68 1.88 8.40
CA ASP A 411 17.04 2.13 7.93
C ASP A 411 17.62 3.49 8.33
N GLY A 412 17.74 3.73 9.63
CA GLY A 412 18.43 4.91 10.17
C GLY A 412 17.67 6.22 10.00
N PHE A 413 16.35 6.19 9.90
CA PHE A 413 15.50 7.37 9.77
C PHE A 413 15.78 8.42 10.86
N LEU A 414 15.72 9.71 10.51
CA LEU A 414 16.00 10.83 11.42
C LEU A 414 14.72 11.54 11.87
N GLY A 415 14.53 11.65 13.19
CA GLY A 415 13.44 12.40 13.79
C GLY A 415 12.12 11.63 13.85
N GLY A 416 11.02 12.37 13.71
CA GLY A 416 9.65 11.87 13.86
C GLY A 416 9.13 12.01 15.29
N GLU A 417 7.94 12.61 15.43
CA GLU A 417 7.24 12.72 16.70
C GLU A 417 5.99 11.84 16.69
N VAL A 418 5.93 10.86 17.60
CA VAL A 418 4.82 9.92 17.75
C VAL A 418 4.23 10.12 19.14
N TYR A 419 3.08 10.82 19.26
CA TYR A 419 2.51 11.06 20.55
C TYR A 419 0.97 11.01 20.59
N GLY A 420 0.44 10.61 21.74
CA GLY A 420 -1.00 10.56 21.98
C GLY A 420 -1.76 9.56 21.11
N ASN A 421 -1.07 8.61 20.47
CA ASN A 421 -1.71 7.59 19.65
C ASN A 421 -2.18 6.42 20.53
N THR A 422 -3.18 5.69 20.04
CA THR A 422 -3.66 4.44 20.61
C THR A 422 -3.29 3.29 19.66
N PHE A 423 -2.62 2.27 20.21
CA PHE A 423 -2.22 1.05 19.52
C PHE A 423 -2.91 -0.14 20.17
N LYS A 424 -3.61 -0.99 19.40
CA LYS A 424 -4.35 -2.12 19.97
C LYS A 424 -4.23 -3.39 19.12
N ASN A 425 -4.00 -4.52 19.80
CA ASN A 425 -3.93 -5.85 19.18
C ASN A 425 -2.90 -5.91 18.04
N LEU A 426 -1.63 -5.56 18.34
CA LEU A 426 -0.54 -5.45 17.37
C LEU A 426 0.65 -6.31 17.75
N GLN A 427 1.39 -6.77 16.73
CA GLN A 427 2.70 -7.38 16.96
C GLN A 427 3.71 -6.33 17.41
N CYS A 428 3.83 -5.22 16.66
CA CYS A 428 4.67 -4.11 17.06
C CYS A 428 3.95 -2.78 16.84
N GLY A 429 3.94 -1.93 17.88
CA GLY A 429 3.37 -0.59 17.79
C GLY A 429 4.28 0.35 17.02
N ILE A 430 5.47 0.65 17.56
CA ILE A 430 6.46 1.52 16.93
C ILE A 430 7.79 0.76 16.81
N PHE A 431 8.24 0.58 15.59
CA PHE A 431 9.55 -0.01 15.29
C PHE A 431 10.50 1.03 14.72
N SER A 432 11.71 1.11 15.28
CA SER A 432 12.78 1.98 14.79
C SER A 432 14.03 1.17 14.50
N HIS A 433 14.37 1.02 13.22
CA HIS A 433 15.56 0.34 12.75
C HIS A 433 16.73 1.33 12.65
N GLY A 434 17.42 1.52 13.77
CA GLY A 434 18.56 2.42 13.88
C GLY A 434 18.22 3.92 13.82
N GLY A 435 16.97 4.30 14.04
CA GLY A 435 16.54 5.70 13.97
C GLY A 435 17.11 6.57 15.09
N ARG A 436 17.25 7.87 14.84
CA ARG A 436 17.81 8.89 15.75
C ARG A 436 16.82 9.99 16.04
N LYS A 437 16.89 10.54 17.27
CA LYS A 437 16.14 11.73 17.70
C LYS A 437 14.62 11.60 17.53
N ALA A 438 14.10 10.36 17.47
CA ALA A 438 12.66 10.13 17.45
C ALA A 438 12.07 10.35 18.84
N ILE A 439 10.87 10.93 18.89
CA ILE A 439 10.12 11.19 20.13
C ILE A 439 8.87 10.31 20.14
N MET A 440 8.78 9.42 21.11
CA MET A 440 7.68 8.47 21.31
C MET A 440 7.07 8.73 22.68
N ASN A 441 6.06 9.62 22.74
CA ASN A 441 5.58 10.19 24.00
C ASN A 441 4.06 10.06 24.14
N ALA A 442 3.61 9.78 25.36
CA ALA A 442 2.20 9.77 25.74
C ALA A 442 1.29 8.88 24.89
N ASN A 443 1.81 7.78 24.32
CA ASN A 443 1.02 6.81 23.59
C ASN A 443 0.40 5.78 24.54
N VAL A 444 -0.70 5.15 24.08
CA VAL A 444 -1.40 4.09 24.80
C VAL A 444 -1.30 2.79 23.99
N PHE A 445 -0.72 1.75 24.59
CA PHE A 445 -0.58 0.42 23.98
C PHE A 445 -1.49 -0.58 24.70
N ILE A 446 -2.32 -1.28 23.95
CA ILE A 446 -3.32 -2.23 24.44
C ILE A 446 -3.11 -3.54 23.67
N ASP A 447 -2.86 -4.64 24.39
CA ASP A 447 -2.68 -5.96 23.76
C ASP A 447 -1.60 -5.98 22.66
N CYS A 448 -0.48 -5.27 22.84
CA CYS A 448 0.64 -5.22 21.89
C CYS A 448 1.79 -6.12 22.37
N ASP A 449 2.33 -6.98 21.49
CA ASP A 449 3.45 -7.85 21.86
C ASP A 449 4.74 -7.03 22.10
N GLU A 450 5.05 -6.11 21.20
CA GLU A 450 6.19 -5.19 21.25
C GLU A 450 5.67 -3.73 21.13
N PRO A 451 5.33 -3.06 22.24
CA PRO A 451 4.80 -1.68 22.16
C PRO A 451 5.72 -0.72 21.41
N ILE A 452 7.00 -0.72 21.76
CA ILE A 452 8.07 0.06 21.13
C ILE A 452 9.30 -0.83 21.04
N ASN A 453 9.92 -0.90 19.86
CA ASN A 453 11.16 -1.64 19.67
C ASN A 453 12.16 -0.80 18.87
N ILE A 454 13.33 -0.50 19.46
CA ILE A 454 14.42 0.26 18.84
C ILE A 454 15.66 -0.64 18.75
N VAL A 455 16.06 -0.99 17.54
CA VAL A 455 17.20 -1.86 17.24
C VAL A 455 18.34 -1.10 16.56
N ASN A 456 19.52 -1.69 16.55
CA ASN A 456 20.66 -1.16 15.79
C ASN A 456 20.47 -1.30 14.30
N TRP A 457 21.12 -0.42 13.55
CA TRP A 457 21.17 -0.44 12.11
C TRP A 457 22.62 -0.61 11.61
N ALA A 458 22.85 -1.53 10.71
CA ALA A 458 24.17 -2.00 10.34
C ALA A 458 24.53 -1.82 8.85
N TYR A 459 23.93 -0.85 8.14
CA TYR A 459 24.16 -0.65 6.70
C TYR A 459 24.95 0.64 6.40
N PRO A 460 26.31 0.64 6.56
CA PRO A 460 27.12 1.84 6.41
C PRO A 460 27.07 2.47 5.01
N TYR A 461 26.85 1.69 3.96
CA TYR A 461 26.74 2.20 2.59
C TYR A 461 25.55 3.15 2.38
N GLN A 462 24.43 2.91 3.09
CA GLN A 462 23.26 3.79 3.02
C GLN A 462 23.52 5.14 3.67
N ARG A 463 24.39 5.21 4.68
CA ARG A 463 24.79 6.47 5.34
C ARG A 463 25.40 7.46 4.36
N THR A 464 26.31 6.98 3.52
CA THR A 464 26.95 7.81 2.49
C THR A 464 25.91 8.38 1.53
N GLN A 465 24.98 7.54 1.04
CA GLN A 465 23.92 7.98 0.14
C GLN A 465 23.00 9.03 0.78
N MET A 466 22.61 8.84 2.04
CA MET A 466 21.78 9.81 2.77
C MET A 466 22.49 11.15 2.97
N ALA A 467 23.80 11.13 3.30
CA ALA A 467 24.60 12.33 3.43
C ALA A 467 24.74 13.09 2.10
N GLU A 468 25.00 12.37 1.01
CA GLU A 468 25.09 12.94 -0.34
C GLU A 468 23.77 13.60 -0.77
N ILE A 469 22.62 13.00 -0.46
CA ILE A 469 21.31 13.61 -0.75
C ILE A 469 21.17 14.97 -0.05
N ILE A 470 21.54 15.06 1.23
CA ILE A 470 21.48 16.34 1.97
C ILE A 470 22.46 17.33 1.36
N GLN A 471 23.71 16.92 1.13
CA GLN A 471 24.75 17.79 0.62
C GLN A 471 24.40 18.38 -0.75
N ASN A 472 23.90 17.54 -1.65
CA ASN A 472 23.68 17.94 -3.03
C ASN A 472 22.35 18.67 -3.25
N ASN A 473 21.30 18.33 -2.49
CA ASN A 473 19.96 18.82 -2.75
C ASN A 473 19.48 19.89 -1.75
N TYR A 474 19.97 19.88 -0.51
CA TYR A 474 19.44 20.73 0.56
C TYR A 474 20.43 21.80 1.03
N LEU A 475 21.70 21.49 1.22
CA LEU A 475 22.70 22.48 1.64
C LEU A 475 23.02 23.52 0.57
N THR A 476 22.59 23.31 -0.66
CA THR A 476 22.62 24.33 -1.72
C THR A 476 21.68 25.50 -1.46
N VAL A 477 20.67 25.31 -0.57
CA VAL A 477 19.73 26.35 -0.15
C VAL A 477 20.20 26.94 1.19
N PRO A 478 20.69 28.21 1.25
CA PRO A 478 21.40 28.74 2.41
C PRO A 478 20.61 28.71 3.73
N HIS A 479 19.29 28.92 3.68
CA HIS A 479 18.47 28.97 4.89
C HIS A 479 18.09 27.58 5.41
N TRP A 480 18.15 26.53 4.60
CA TRP A 480 17.71 25.19 5.00
C TRP A 480 18.48 24.66 6.22
N LYS A 481 19.81 24.82 6.23
CA LYS A 481 20.68 24.43 7.36
C LYS A 481 20.24 25.08 8.68
N TYR A 482 19.75 26.31 8.63
CA TYR A 482 19.30 27.04 9.81
C TYR A 482 18.01 26.44 10.40
N TYR A 483 17.07 26.06 9.54
CA TYR A 483 15.77 25.49 9.97
C TYR A 483 15.81 23.98 10.20
N LYS A 484 16.80 23.28 9.67
CA LYS A 484 16.97 21.83 9.80
C LYS A 484 18.39 21.46 10.29
N PRO A 485 18.79 21.98 11.48
CA PRO A 485 20.16 21.78 11.98
C PRO A 485 20.46 20.31 12.29
N GLU A 486 19.47 19.53 12.73
CA GLU A 486 19.60 18.10 13.04
C GLU A 486 19.96 17.27 11.81
N SER A 487 19.41 17.60 10.64
CA SER A 487 19.74 16.93 9.37
C SER A 487 21.13 17.34 8.87
N ALA A 488 21.47 18.64 9.01
CA ALA A 488 22.79 19.14 8.61
C ALA A 488 23.92 18.53 9.47
N GLU A 489 23.68 18.31 10.77
CA GLU A 489 24.62 17.67 11.69
C GLU A 489 25.01 16.24 11.24
N MET A 490 24.11 15.54 10.54
CA MET A 490 24.35 14.18 10.06
C MET A 490 25.50 14.10 9.04
N ILE A 491 25.77 15.20 8.33
CA ILE A 491 26.88 15.26 7.35
C ILE A 491 28.22 15.36 8.06
N ASP A 492 28.26 16.14 9.14
CA ASP A 492 29.49 16.35 9.91
C ASP A 492 29.87 15.07 10.70
N ASN A 493 28.91 14.22 11.01
CA ASN A 493 29.07 13.01 11.82
C ASN A 493 28.33 11.81 11.24
N PRO A 494 28.59 11.37 9.99
CA PRO A 494 27.85 10.28 9.36
C PRO A 494 28.10 8.92 10.02
N ASP A 495 29.23 8.75 10.70
CA ASP A 495 29.67 7.51 11.34
C ASP A 495 29.23 7.37 12.80
N ASN A 496 28.47 8.33 13.32
CA ASN A 496 27.92 8.24 14.67
C ASN A 496 27.08 6.96 14.81
N GLU A 497 27.30 6.27 15.94
CA GLU A 497 26.55 5.06 16.26
C GLU A 497 25.05 5.31 16.25
N PHE A 498 24.32 4.37 15.72
CA PHE A 498 22.86 4.34 15.72
C PHE A 498 22.35 3.21 16.61
N PRO A 499 21.17 3.37 17.21
CA PRO A 499 20.32 4.56 17.36
C PRO A 499 20.77 5.45 18.52
N ILE A 500 20.63 6.78 18.41
CA ILE A 500 21.00 7.72 19.49
C ILE A 500 19.92 8.80 19.73
N ASN A 501 19.89 9.28 20.98
CA ASN A 501 19.07 10.42 21.42
C ASN A 501 17.55 10.27 21.15
N ASN A 502 17.05 9.04 21.17
CA ASN A 502 15.62 8.79 21.11
C ASN A 502 14.97 9.07 22.48
N THR A 503 13.75 9.57 22.47
CA THR A 503 12.95 9.84 23.68
C THR A 503 11.74 8.90 23.71
N VAL A 504 11.62 8.11 24.77
CA VAL A 504 10.52 7.17 24.99
C VAL A 504 9.93 7.45 26.38
N THR A 505 8.88 8.26 26.42
CA THR A 505 8.39 8.80 27.71
C THR A 505 6.87 8.78 27.80
N ASN A 506 6.36 8.70 29.04
CA ASN A 506 4.95 8.83 29.38
C ASN A 506 3.99 7.87 28.65
N ASN A 507 4.46 6.72 28.18
CA ASN A 507 3.60 5.77 27.50
C ASN A 507 2.87 4.88 28.52
N ILE A 508 1.61 4.56 28.23
CA ILE A 508 0.78 3.65 29.03
C ILE A 508 0.71 2.30 28.31
N LEU A 509 1.04 1.23 29.02
CA LEU A 509 1.01 -0.15 28.53
C LEU A 509 -0.06 -0.93 29.31
N PHE A 510 -1.07 -1.43 28.61
CA PHE A 510 -2.11 -2.28 29.18
C PHE A 510 -2.11 -3.64 28.49
N ASN A 511 -1.93 -4.71 29.26
CA ASN A 511 -1.83 -6.08 28.74
C ASN A 511 -0.84 -6.22 27.56
N SER A 512 0.23 -5.44 27.60
CA SER A 512 1.23 -5.36 26.52
C SER A 512 2.60 -5.79 27.02
N GLY A 513 3.50 -6.11 26.09
CA GLY A 513 4.91 -6.37 26.40
C GLY A 513 5.65 -5.15 26.91
N GLU A 514 6.95 -5.28 27.09
CA GLU A 514 7.84 -4.22 27.52
C GLU A 514 8.38 -3.40 26.34
N VAL A 515 8.88 -2.18 26.62
CA VAL A 515 9.65 -1.39 25.68
C VAL A 515 11.01 -2.05 25.44
N LEU A 516 11.30 -2.39 24.18
CA LEU A 516 12.53 -3.06 23.77
C LEU A 516 13.52 -2.05 23.19
N LEU A 517 14.73 -1.99 23.74
CA LEU A 517 15.77 -1.05 23.31
C LEU A 517 17.11 -1.78 23.21
N SER A 518 17.83 -1.52 22.12
CA SER A 518 19.24 -1.93 22.02
C SER A 518 20.11 -1.23 23.06
N GLU A 519 21.29 -1.77 23.33
CA GLU A 519 22.21 -1.18 24.32
C GLU A 519 22.64 0.24 23.91
N GLU A 520 22.79 0.52 22.62
CA GLU A 520 23.13 1.84 22.08
C GLU A 520 21.98 2.84 22.31
N ALA A 521 20.72 2.41 22.06
CA ALA A 521 19.55 3.24 22.33
C ALA A 521 19.42 3.61 23.81
N LYS A 522 19.74 2.68 24.74
CA LYS A 522 19.73 2.92 26.16
C LYS A 522 20.78 3.91 26.63
N LYS A 523 21.97 3.90 26.04
CA LYS A 523 23.10 4.77 26.47
C LYS A 523 22.83 6.25 26.29
N THR A 524 22.13 6.63 25.25
CA THR A 524 21.94 8.05 24.84
C THR A 524 20.48 8.50 24.88
N GLY A 525 19.55 7.55 24.93
CA GLY A 525 18.10 7.82 24.94
C GLY A 525 17.59 8.28 26.29
N THR A 526 16.45 8.96 26.29
CA THR A 526 15.66 9.28 27.49
C THR A 526 14.48 8.31 27.58
N VAL A 527 14.47 7.49 28.64
CA VAL A 527 13.41 6.46 28.84
C VAL A 527 12.86 6.62 30.25
N GLU A 528 11.74 7.32 30.35
CA GLU A 528 11.17 7.71 31.65
C GLU A 528 9.63 7.68 31.63
N TYR A 529 9.03 7.44 32.80
CA TYR A 529 7.58 7.53 33.01
C TYR A 529 6.73 6.61 32.12
N ASN A 530 7.29 5.51 31.59
CA ASN A 530 6.50 4.51 30.91
C ASN A 530 5.87 3.59 31.95
N VAL A 531 4.55 3.42 31.95
CA VAL A 531 3.83 2.79 33.03
C VAL A 531 2.94 1.63 32.55
N MET A 532 2.96 0.54 33.32
CA MET A 532 2.06 -0.59 33.11
C MET A 532 0.74 -0.33 33.84
N ALA A 533 -0.37 -0.40 33.10
CA ALA A 533 -1.70 -0.32 33.69
C ALA A 533 -2.12 -1.68 34.23
N ALA A 534 -2.60 -1.71 35.49
CA ALA A 534 -2.97 -2.95 36.16
C ALA A 534 -4.28 -3.56 35.63
N ASP A 535 -5.22 -2.72 35.24
CA ASP A 535 -6.53 -3.16 34.75
C ASP A 535 -7.20 -2.13 33.84
N LYS A 536 -8.30 -2.52 33.18
CA LYS A 536 -9.03 -1.69 32.22
C LYS A 536 -9.83 -0.53 32.83
N SER A 537 -9.88 -0.40 34.13
CA SER A 537 -10.64 0.68 34.81
C SER A 537 -10.08 2.08 34.55
N ILE A 538 -8.87 2.17 34.01
CA ILE A 538 -8.25 3.44 33.58
C ILE A 538 -8.97 4.08 32.39
N PHE A 539 -9.68 3.29 31.57
CA PHE A 539 -10.38 3.75 30.38
C PHE A 539 -11.82 4.20 30.69
N GLU A 540 -12.35 5.12 29.91
CA GLU A 540 -13.74 5.59 30.07
C GLU A 540 -14.74 4.47 29.83
N ASP A 541 -14.64 3.73 28.70
CA ASP A 541 -15.51 2.59 28.39
C ASP A 541 -14.80 1.57 27.49
N PHE A 542 -13.93 0.78 28.10
CA PHE A 542 -13.09 -0.20 27.39
C PHE A 542 -13.89 -1.24 26.62
N ASP A 543 -14.98 -1.74 27.21
CA ASP A 543 -15.75 -2.85 26.63
C ASP A 543 -16.58 -2.41 25.41
N ASN A 544 -16.87 -1.13 25.28
CA ASN A 544 -17.52 -0.53 24.11
C ASN A 544 -16.53 0.23 23.21
N GLY A 545 -15.22 0.02 23.37
CA GLY A 545 -14.20 0.56 22.47
C GLY A 545 -13.85 2.04 22.70
N ASN A 546 -14.20 2.65 23.82
CA ASN A 546 -13.74 3.99 24.18
C ASN A 546 -12.49 3.90 25.06
N PHE A 547 -11.34 4.07 24.44
CA PHE A 547 -10.03 3.97 25.10
C PHE A 547 -9.51 5.30 25.65
N THR A 548 -10.35 6.33 25.79
CA THR A 548 -10.02 7.56 26.49
C THR A 548 -9.59 7.24 27.93
N ILE A 549 -8.44 7.75 28.36
CA ILE A 549 -8.01 7.61 29.76
C ILE A 549 -8.87 8.49 30.65
N LYS A 550 -9.43 7.94 31.73
CA LYS A 550 -10.20 8.72 32.71
C LYS A 550 -9.35 9.83 33.31
N LYS A 551 -9.85 11.07 33.30
CA LYS A 551 -9.14 12.24 33.81
C LYS A 551 -8.76 12.15 35.29
N ASN A 552 -9.48 11.34 36.06
CA ASN A 552 -9.22 11.09 37.48
C ASN A 552 -8.47 9.78 37.74
N SER A 553 -8.00 9.11 36.70
CA SER A 553 -7.27 7.84 36.85
C SER A 553 -5.98 8.02 37.66
N PRO A 554 -5.71 7.18 38.67
CA PRO A 554 -4.48 7.23 39.45
C PRO A 554 -3.20 7.07 38.61
N ILE A 555 -3.27 6.43 37.44
CA ILE A 555 -2.13 6.20 36.54
C ILE A 555 -1.52 7.52 36.08
N LEU A 556 -2.33 8.56 35.92
CA LEU A 556 -1.87 9.90 35.49
C LEU A 556 -0.89 10.55 36.48
N LYS A 557 -0.90 10.13 37.75
CA LYS A 557 0.06 10.62 38.76
C LYS A 557 1.46 10.06 38.58
N GLN A 558 1.60 8.98 37.80
CA GLN A 558 2.88 8.36 37.50
C GLN A 558 3.51 8.93 36.21
N LEU A 559 2.78 9.78 35.51
CA LEU A 559 3.17 10.39 34.25
C LEU A 559 3.48 11.87 34.43
N LYS A 560 4.23 12.45 33.49
CA LYS A 560 4.62 13.86 33.55
C LYS A 560 3.99 14.62 32.38
N ASN A 561 3.06 15.55 32.68
CA ASN A 561 2.39 16.35 31.65
C ASN A 561 1.68 15.50 30.57
N PHE A 562 1.03 14.41 30.98
CA PHE A 562 0.29 13.56 30.07
C PHE A 562 -0.99 14.26 29.61
N GLU A 563 -1.16 14.40 28.30
CA GLU A 563 -2.39 14.92 27.71
C GLU A 563 -3.36 13.76 27.44
N VAL A 564 -4.56 13.85 27.99
CA VAL A 564 -5.61 12.87 27.76
C VAL A 564 -6.26 13.17 26.42
N VAL A 565 -6.12 12.24 25.49
CA VAL A 565 -6.75 12.31 24.16
C VAL A 565 -8.17 11.78 24.25
N ASP A 566 -9.12 12.52 23.69
CA ASP A 566 -10.50 12.09 23.51
C ASP A 566 -10.57 11.10 22.33
N PHE A 567 -10.59 9.83 22.65
CA PHE A 567 -10.59 8.74 21.65
C PHE A 567 -11.78 8.82 20.69
N THR A 568 -12.91 9.38 21.11
CA THR A 568 -14.12 9.48 20.29
C THR A 568 -13.99 10.45 19.10
N LYS A 569 -12.90 11.20 19.05
CA LYS A 569 -12.59 12.13 17.95
C LYS A 569 -11.70 11.51 16.85
N ILE A 570 -11.24 10.27 17.05
CA ILE A 570 -10.38 9.58 16.09
C ILE A 570 -11.23 8.95 14.99
N GLY A 571 -10.71 8.94 13.77
CA GLY A 571 -11.40 8.42 12.59
C GLY A 571 -12.35 9.42 11.94
N ASN A 572 -13.23 8.91 11.09
CA ASN A 572 -14.16 9.74 10.32
C ASN A 572 -15.15 10.51 11.22
N THR A 573 -15.38 11.76 10.87
CA THR A 573 -16.35 12.64 11.51
C THR A 573 -17.56 12.85 10.60
N GLY A 574 -18.70 12.26 10.96
CA GLY A 574 -19.93 12.38 10.18
C GLY A 574 -19.96 11.46 8.96
N THR A 575 -20.76 11.81 7.97
CA THR A 575 -21.02 11.00 6.78
C THR A 575 -19.96 11.25 5.71
N VAL A 576 -19.40 10.18 5.12
CA VAL A 576 -18.35 10.24 4.10
C VAL A 576 -18.88 9.70 2.78
N GLY A 577 -18.67 10.42 1.68
CA GLY A 577 -18.93 9.95 0.31
C GLY A 577 -20.40 9.62 0.01
N THR A 578 -21.34 10.14 0.77
CA THR A 578 -22.76 9.99 0.47
C THR A 578 -23.20 11.02 -0.56
N ILE A 579 -23.19 10.59 -1.81
CA ILE A 579 -23.87 11.36 -2.86
C ILE A 579 -25.37 11.19 -2.61
N THR A 580 -26.01 12.19 -2.04
CA THR A 580 -27.48 12.24 -1.99
C THR A 580 -28.01 12.29 -3.42
N LYS A 581 -28.78 11.27 -3.79
CA LYS A 581 -29.50 11.22 -5.09
C LYS A 581 -30.46 12.38 -5.22
#